data_822cbd24bbd42979eeb6e9ad32fa8789
#
_entry.id   822cbd24bbd42979eeb6e9ad32fa8789
#
_cell.length_a   1.000
_cell.length_b   1.000
_cell.length_c   1.000
_cell.angle_alpha   90.00
_cell.angle_beta   90.00
_cell.angle_gamma   90.00
#
_symmetry.space_group_name_H-M   'P 1'
#
loop_
_entity.id
_entity.type
_entity.pdbx_description
1 polymer ?
#
loop_
_entity_poly.entity_id
_entity_poly.type
_entity_poly.pdbx_seq_one_letter_code
_entity_poly.pdbx_strand_id
1 'polypeptide(L)' 'MKSIYVYEDETMGKTYIVIPKIREIHNALGNVVITFDNGDKRALEVDDAKATIEQMIAVIEDFYQ' A
#
# COMPACT_ATOMS: atom_id res chain seq x y z
N MET A 1 -9.67 8.30 -12.14
CA MET A 1 -9.45 7.03 -11.41
C MET A 1 -7.99 6.65 -11.48
N LYS A 2 -7.36 6.45 -10.32
CA LYS A 2 -5.95 6.08 -10.25
C LYS A 2 -5.82 4.61 -9.94
N SER A 3 -4.99 3.90 -10.67
CA SER A 3 -4.73 2.48 -10.45
C SER A 3 -3.39 2.22 -9.76
N ILE A 4 -2.65 3.27 -9.46
CA ILE A 4 -1.32 3.18 -8.86
C ILE A 4 -1.28 3.99 -7.58
N TYR A 5 -0.74 3.38 -6.53
CA TYR A 5 -0.40 4.08 -5.30
C TYR A 5 1.12 4.25 -5.27
N VAL A 6 1.58 5.47 -5.07
CA VAL A 6 3.01 5.77 -5.03
C VAL A 6 3.47 5.85 -3.59
N TYR A 7 4.46 5.03 -3.25
CA TYR A 7 5.11 5.07 -1.95
C TYR A 7 6.56 5.51 -2.15
N GLU A 8 6.98 6.50 -1.39
CA GLU A 8 8.34 7.01 -1.47
C GLU A 8 9.10 6.70 -0.20
N ASP A 9 10.29 6.13 -0.36
CA ASP A 9 11.17 5.71 0.72
C ASP A 9 12.53 6.36 0.50
N GLU A 10 13.12 6.88 1.54
CA GLU A 10 14.42 7.56 1.45
C GLU A 10 15.51 6.62 0.96
N THR A 11 15.40 5.35 1.27
CA THR A 11 16.42 4.36 0.92
C THR A 11 16.21 3.77 -0.47
N MET A 12 14.97 3.42 -0.79
CA MET A 12 14.64 2.66 -2.00
C MET A 12 14.07 3.54 -3.12
N GLY A 13 13.79 4.81 -2.85
CA GLY A 13 13.17 5.69 -3.82
C GLY A 13 11.67 5.46 -3.91
N LYS A 14 11.12 5.63 -5.10
CA LYS A 14 9.68 5.48 -5.31
C LYS A 14 9.30 4.06 -5.67
N THR A 15 8.24 3.56 -5.04
CA THR A 15 7.65 2.28 -5.39
C THR A 15 6.24 2.55 -5.91
N TYR A 16 5.90 1.93 -7.02
CA TYR A 16 4.60 2.09 -7.66
C TYR A 16 3.82 0.80 -7.44
N ILE A 17 2.78 0.89 -6.62
CA ILE A 17 1.98 -0.27 -6.24
C ILE A 17 0.72 -0.31 -7.09
N VAL A 18 0.53 -1.42 -7.80
CA VAL A 18 -0.62 -1.59 -8.70
C VAL A 18 -1.82 -2.01 -7.88
N ILE A 19 -2.78 -1.10 -7.75
CA ILE A 19 -3.92 -1.26 -6.84
C ILE A 19 -4.73 -2.53 -7.12
N PRO A 20 -5.13 -2.87 -8.37
CA PRO A 20 -5.94 -4.08 -8.57
C PRO A 20 -5.23 -5.39 -8.26
N LYS A 21 -3.92 -5.36 -7.97
CA LYS A 21 -3.17 -6.55 -7.58
C LYS A 21 -3.08 -6.72 -6.06
N ILE A 22 -3.59 -5.76 -5.31
CA ILE A 22 -3.58 -5.83 -3.85
C ILE A 22 -4.75 -6.71 -3.39
N ARG A 23 -4.44 -7.69 -2.55
CA ARG A 23 -5.44 -8.54 -1.94
C ARG A 23 -5.72 -8.15 -0.49
N GLU A 24 -4.68 -7.76 0.23
CA GLU A 24 -4.79 -7.52 1.67
C GLU A 24 -3.77 -6.47 2.11
N ILE A 25 -4.18 -5.64 3.07
CA ILE A 25 -3.29 -4.69 3.71
C ILE A 25 -3.35 -4.96 5.21
N HIS A 26 -2.19 -5.05 5.85
CA HIS A 26 -2.08 -5.41 7.25
C HIS A 26 -1.15 -4.44 7.98
N ASN A 27 -1.55 -4.04 9.19
CA ASN A 27 -0.67 -3.25 10.06
C ASN A 27 0.09 -4.23 10.97
N ALA A 28 1.37 -4.40 10.68
CA ALA A 28 2.22 -5.32 11.41
C ALA A 28 3.23 -4.55 12.23
N LEU A 29 2.91 -4.30 13.50
CA LEU A 29 3.80 -3.64 14.45
C LEU A 29 4.34 -2.30 13.92
N GLY A 30 3.43 -1.50 13.38
CA GLY A 30 3.78 -0.16 12.90
C GLY A 30 4.26 -0.10 11.46
N ASN A 31 4.38 -1.25 10.78
CA ASN A 31 4.68 -1.30 9.36
C ASN A 31 3.44 -1.69 8.58
N VAL A 32 3.37 -1.23 7.34
CA VAL A 32 2.27 -1.61 6.45
C VAL A 32 2.74 -2.79 5.61
N VAL A 33 2.03 -3.91 5.70
CA VAL A 33 2.35 -5.10 4.89
C VAL A 33 1.24 -5.28 3.87
N ILE A 34 1.62 -5.30 2.60
CA ILE A 34 0.70 -5.48 1.49
C ILE A 34 0.89 -6.89 0.96
N THR A 35 -0.22 -7.62 0.82
CA THR A 35 -0.22 -8.93 0.19
C THR A 35 -0.87 -8.78 -1.18
N PHE A 36 -0.20 -9.27 -2.20
CA PHE A 36 -0.70 -9.20 -3.57
C PHE A 36 -1.46 -10.48 -3.94
N ASP A 37 -2.15 -10.45 -5.06
CA ASP A 37 -3.03 -11.56 -5.45
C ASP A 37 -2.28 -12.87 -5.73
N ASN A 38 -0.99 -12.80 -6.04
CA ASN A 38 -0.16 -13.99 -6.23
C ASN A 38 0.45 -14.52 -4.92
N GLY A 39 0.13 -13.88 -3.79
CA GLY A 39 0.65 -14.28 -2.48
C GLY A 39 1.92 -13.57 -2.05
N ASP A 40 2.54 -12.79 -2.92
CA ASP A 40 3.73 -12.02 -2.55
C ASP A 40 3.38 -10.95 -1.55
N LYS A 41 4.33 -10.62 -0.68
CA LYS A 41 4.15 -9.60 0.35
C LYS A 41 5.21 -8.53 0.21
N ARG A 42 4.82 -7.31 0.59
CA ARG A 42 5.75 -6.19 0.64
C ARG A 42 5.50 -5.40 1.91
N ALA A 43 6.55 -5.16 2.66
CA ALA A 43 6.47 -4.33 3.86
C ALA A 43 6.90 -2.90 3.51
N LEU A 44 6.11 -1.93 3.93
CA LEU A 44 6.43 -0.52 3.79
C LEU A 44 6.75 0.03 5.17
N GLU A 45 7.93 0.60 5.33
CA GLU A 45 8.31 1.25 6.57
C GLU A 45 7.81 2.68 6.52
N VAL A 46 6.89 3.01 7.42
CA VAL A 46 6.24 4.32 7.45
C VAL A 46 6.23 4.85 8.88
N ASP A 47 6.13 6.17 9.01
CA ASP A 47 6.10 6.79 10.33
C ASP A 47 4.75 6.58 11.03
N ASP A 48 3.67 6.55 10.24
CA ASP A 48 2.32 6.39 10.78
C ASP A 48 1.57 5.39 9.91
N ALA A 49 1.60 4.13 10.34
CA ALA A 49 0.97 3.04 9.59
C ALA A 49 -0.53 3.23 9.44
N LYS A 50 -1.19 3.71 10.50
CA LYS A 50 -2.63 3.90 10.45
C LYS A 50 -3.02 4.94 9.42
N ALA A 51 -2.33 6.07 9.40
CA ALA A 51 -2.60 7.14 8.44
C ALA A 51 -2.31 6.67 7.02
N THR A 52 -1.22 5.93 6.83
CA THR A 52 -0.87 5.40 5.52
C THR A 52 -1.93 4.43 5.01
N ILE A 53 -2.39 3.54 5.89
CA ILE A 53 -3.44 2.58 5.51
C ILE A 53 -4.72 3.30 5.13
N GLU A 54 -5.10 4.33 5.89
CA GLU A 54 -6.30 5.10 5.58
C GLU A 54 -6.21 5.77 4.21
N GLN A 55 -5.03 6.31 3.88
CA GLN A 55 -4.79 6.90 2.56
C GLN A 55 -4.90 5.84 1.46
N MET A 56 -4.30 4.67 1.69
CA MET A 56 -4.35 3.59 0.71
C MET A 56 -5.77 3.10 0.50
N ILE A 57 -6.53 2.96 1.58
CA ILE A 57 -7.93 2.51 1.48
C ILE A 57 -8.74 3.52 0.66
N ALA A 58 -8.54 4.82 0.88
CA ALA A 58 -9.26 5.84 0.12
C ALA A 58 -8.98 5.72 -1.38
N VAL A 59 -7.71 5.50 -1.75
CA VAL A 59 -7.32 5.36 -3.16
C VAL A 59 -7.90 4.07 -3.75
N ILE A 60 -7.87 2.98 -2.96
CA ILE A 60 -8.40 1.69 -3.41
C ILE A 60 -9.91 1.78 -3.63
N GLU A 61 -10.62 2.39 -2.69
CA GLU A 61 -12.07 2.55 -2.82
C GLU A 61 -12.43 3.42 -4.02
N ASP A 62 -11.65 4.47 -4.26
CA ASP A 62 -11.86 5.31 -5.43
C ASP A 62 -11.68 4.51 -6.73
N PHE A 63 -10.68 3.64 -6.77
CA PHE A 63 -10.43 2.81 -7.94
C PHE A 63 -11.59 1.87 -8.23
N TYR A 64 -12.21 1.31 -7.20
CA TYR A 64 -13.29 0.33 -7.37
C TYR A 64 -14.69 0.93 -7.44
N GLN A 65 -14.79 2.24 -7.43
CA GLN A 65 -16.10 2.91 -7.59
C GLN A 65 -16.61 2.87 -9.02
#